data_afbb0545c118897e0b9b400655338bbe
#
_entry.id   afbb0545c118897e0b9b400655338bbe
#
_cell.length_a   1.000
_cell.length_b   1.000
_cell.length_c   1.000
_cell.angle_alpha   90.00
_cell.angle_beta   90.00
_cell.angle_gamma   90.00
#
_symmetry.space_group_name_H-M   'P 1'
#
loop_
_entity.id
_entity.type
_entity.pdbx_description
1 polymer ?
#
loop_
_entity_poly.entity_id
_entity_poly.type
_entity_poly.pdbx_seq_one_letter_code
_entity_poly.pdbx_strand_id
1 'polypeptide(L)'
;PNYYKSTTVFYPASAELAKPEVIFGTSSKVQEYFGTDRDLDRLMEIASSNEIVDYLVARFGLYKHYAIDSTSHEGLFRVREVFRSLYVIQKNKNDALELSIEDKDPALAADIANAARDKINALAQRMVKKTQGNLLASFDENIRSKQAELKILADSLRYLQARYNIYSIGEQGDVLTNELA
;
A
#
# COMPACT_ATOMS: atom_id res chain seq x y z
N PRO A 1 6.63 -10.95 39.88
CA PRO A 1 7.48 -10.07 39.10
C PRO A 1 6.62 -8.95 38.52
N ASN A 2 7.14 -7.70 38.57
CA ASN A 2 6.45 -6.57 37.99
C ASN A 2 6.63 -6.63 36.46
N TYR A 3 5.53 -6.37 35.72
CA TYR A 3 5.58 -6.15 34.28
C TYR A 3 5.42 -4.67 34.00
N TYR A 4 6.14 -4.18 32.99
CA TYR A 4 6.09 -2.81 32.53
C TYR A 4 5.46 -2.78 31.16
N LYS A 5 4.51 -1.88 30.95
CA LYS A 5 3.81 -1.71 29.69
C LYS A 5 4.37 -0.49 28.93
N SER A 6 4.85 -0.69 27.73
CA SER A 6 5.20 0.38 26.80
C SER A 6 4.13 0.46 25.71
N THR A 7 3.69 1.68 25.40
CA THR A 7 2.64 1.91 24.40
C THR A 7 3.11 2.92 23.36
N THR A 8 2.89 2.62 22.10
CA THR A 8 3.06 3.55 20.97
C THR A 8 1.76 3.70 20.21
N VAL A 9 1.47 4.93 19.77
CA VAL A 9 0.24 5.27 19.04
C VAL A 9 0.64 5.93 17.73
N PHE A 10 0.02 5.51 16.62
CA PHE A 10 0.27 6.08 15.30
C PHE A 10 -0.94 5.93 14.38
N TYR A 11 -1.03 6.81 13.40
CA TYR A 11 -2.10 6.83 12.42
C TYR A 11 -1.64 6.19 11.10
N PRO A 12 -2.53 5.48 10.40
CA PRO A 12 -2.24 5.06 9.03
C PRO A 12 -2.14 6.30 8.13
N ALA A 13 -1.20 6.29 7.20
CA ALA A 13 -1.19 7.27 6.12
C ALA A 13 -2.26 6.91 5.09
N SER A 14 -2.96 7.91 4.56
CA SER A 14 -3.92 7.66 3.48
C SER A 14 -3.19 7.27 2.19
N ALA A 15 -3.49 6.09 1.67
CA ALA A 15 -3.02 5.68 0.35
C ALA A 15 -3.65 6.51 -0.78
N GLU A 16 -4.76 7.20 -0.50
CA GLU A 16 -5.45 8.06 -1.47
C GLU A 16 -4.66 9.30 -1.86
N LEU A 17 -3.79 9.81 -0.96
CA LEU A 17 -2.93 10.95 -1.25
C LEU A 17 -1.93 10.68 -2.40
N ALA A 18 -1.69 9.44 -2.72
CA ALA A 18 -0.79 9.03 -3.80
C ALA A 18 -1.52 8.69 -5.12
N LYS A 19 -2.84 8.93 -5.21
CA LYS A 19 -3.60 8.73 -6.45
C LYS A 19 -3.28 9.84 -7.45
N PRO A 20 -3.15 9.52 -8.77
CA PRO A 20 -2.87 10.51 -9.80
C PRO A 20 -3.88 11.66 -9.83
N GLU A 21 -5.17 11.39 -9.59
CA GLU A 21 -6.25 12.37 -9.58
C GLU A 21 -6.07 13.43 -8.47
N VAL A 22 -5.44 13.02 -7.37
CA VAL A 22 -5.10 13.92 -6.25
C VAL A 22 -3.86 14.72 -6.56
N ILE A 23 -2.83 14.05 -7.11
CA ILE A 23 -1.53 14.67 -7.44
C ILE A 23 -1.70 15.72 -8.55
N PHE A 24 -2.53 15.45 -9.56
CA PHE A 24 -2.75 16.32 -10.71
C PHE A 24 -3.94 17.29 -10.54
N GLY A 25 -4.56 17.33 -9.35
CA GLY A 25 -5.58 18.32 -9.02
C GLY A 25 -6.94 18.11 -9.71
N THR A 26 -7.22 16.91 -10.22
CA THR A 26 -8.51 16.59 -10.86
C THR A 26 -9.58 16.11 -9.89
N SER A 27 -9.22 15.92 -8.61
CA SER A 27 -10.14 15.50 -7.56
C SER A 27 -10.74 16.70 -6.82
N SER A 28 -12.07 16.82 -6.82
CA SER A 28 -12.82 17.80 -6.03
C SER A 28 -13.14 17.32 -4.60
N LYS A 29 -12.69 16.14 -4.21
CA LYS A 29 -12.95 15.59 -2.88
C LYS A 29 -12.00 16.17 -1.85
N VAL A 30 -12.54 16.46 -0.65
CA VAL A 30 -11.75 16.82 0.53
C VAL A 30 -10.76 15.71 0.81
N GLN A 31 -9.47 16.05 0.82
CA GLN A 31 -8.41 15.09 1.10
C GLN A 31 -8.40 14.78 2.59
N GLU A 32 -8.62 13.54 2.95
CA GLU A 32 -8.36 13.07 4.30
C GLU A 32 -6.86 12.81 4.45
N TYR A 33 -6.21 13.61 5.29
CA TYR A 33 -4.77 13.48 5.57
C TYR A 33 -4.45 12.19 6.33
N PHE A 34 -5.40 11.69 7.10
CA PHE A 34 -5.28 10.43 7.83
C PHE A 34 -6.00 9.32 7.06
N GLY A 35 -5.49 8.10 7.21
CA GLY A 35 -6.06 6.95 6.54
C GLY A 35 -7.47 6.64 7.00
N THR A 36 -8.21 5.97 6.13
CA THR A 36 -9.57 5.49 6.39
C THR A 36 -9.56 4.31 7.39
N ASP A 37 -10.74 3.92 7.89
CA ASP A 37 -10.91 2.69 8.69
C ASP A 37 -10.32 1.46 7.99
N ARG A 38 -10.45 1.35 6.66
CA ARG A 38 -9.84 0.26 5.89
C ARG A 38 -8.31 0.28 5.93
N ASP A 39 -7.70 1.46 5.95
CA ASP A 39 -6.25 1.57 6.04
C ASP A 39 -5.78 1.19 7.44
N LEU A 40 -6.57 1.53 8.47
CA LEU A 40 -6.33 1.10 9.84
C LEU A 40 -6.45 -0.42 9.98
N ASP A 41 -7.50 -1.05 9.44
CA ASP A 41 -7.69 -2.50 9.48
C ASP A 41 -6.51 -3.23 8.80
N ARG A 42 -6.07 -2.75 7.64
CA ARG A 42 -4.88 -3.29 6.96
C ARG A 42 -3.61 -3.14 7.79
N LEU A 43 -3.45 -2.00 8.45
CA LEU A 43 -2.32 -1.76 9.32
C LEU A 43 -2.33 -2.69 10.54
N MET A 44 -3.51 -2.95 11.11
CA MET A 44 -3.69 -3.92 12.20
C MET A 44 -3.37 -5.36 11.73
N GLU A 45 -3.77 -5.74 10.53
CA GLU A 45 -3.42 -7.03 9.94
C GLU A 45 -1.91 -7.20 9.75
N ILE A 46 -1.25 -6.16 9.20
CA ILE A 46 0.22 -6.14 9.08
C ILE A 46 0.87 -6.27 10.45
N ALA A 47 0.42 -5.49 11.42
CA ALA A 47 0.95 -5.49 12.79
C ALA A 47 0.79 -6.84 13.49
N SER A 48 -0.30 -7.57 13.21
CA SER A 48 -0.59 -8.89 13.77
C SER A 48 0.11 -10.04 13.02
N SER A 49 0.77 -9.75 11.90
CA SER A 49 1.35 -10.77 11.03
C SER A 49 2.53 -11.51 11.68
N ASN A 50 2.74 -12.74 11.24
CA ASN A 50 3.92 -13.50 11.65
C ASN A 50 5.23 -12.81 11.24
N GLU A 51 5.25 -12.02 10.15
CA GLU A 51 6.46 -11.31 9.71
C GLU A 51 6.92 -10.30 10.76
N ILE A 52 6.00 -9.59 11.41
CA ILE A 52 6.33 -8.67 12.51
C ILE A 52 6.81 -9.44 13.73
N VAL A 53 6.09 -10.47 14.14
CA VAL A 53 6.43 -11.28 15.32
C VAL A 53 7.82 -11.90 15.15
N ASP A 54 8.08 -12.56 14.03
CA ASP A 54 9.37 -13.23 13.76
C ASP A 54 10.53 -12.23 13.69
N TYR A 55 10.30 -11.06 13.08
CA TYR A 55 11.28 -9.99 13.07
C TYR A 55 11.65 -9.52 14.49
N LEU A 56 10.67 -9.31 15.36
CA LEU A 56 10.89 -8.85 16.73
C LEU A 56 11.57 -9.94 17.57
N VAL A 57 11.10 -11.19 17.44
CA VAL A 57 11.71 -12.36 18.10
C VAL A 57 13.19 -12.49 17.74
N ALA A 58 13.52 -12.38 16.46
CA ALA A 58 14.90 -12.49 15.99
C ALA A 58 15.75 -11.28 16.40
N ARG A 59 15.23 -10.07 16.24
CA ARG A 59 15.96 -8.84 16.53
C ARG A 59 16.35 -8.70 17.99
N PHE A 60 15.45 -9.08 18.90
CA PHE A 60 15.67 -8.95 20.36
C PHE A 60 16.08 -10.25 21.03
N GLY A 61 16.32 -11.32 20.28
CA GLY A 61 16.77 -12.60 20.82
C GLY A 61 15.79 -13.20 21.84
N LEU A 62 14.48 -13.08 21.57
CA LEU A 62 13.44 -13.40 22.55
C LEU A 62 13.38 -14.88 22.91
N TYR A 63 13.95 -15.79 22.12
CA TYR A 63 14.13 -17.18 22.52
C TYR A 63 14.91 -17.29 23.84
N LYS A 64 16.05 -16.58 23.91
CA LYS A 64 16.87 -16.54 25.11
C LYS A 64 16.19 -15.79 26.25
N HIS A 65 15.54 -14.68 25.93
CA HIS A 65 14.85 -13.83 26.91
C HIS A 65 13.71 -14.58 27.62
N TYR A 66 12.94 -15.40 26.89
CA TYR A 66 11.84 -16.19 27.44
C TYR A 66 12.26 -17.61 27.84
N ALA A 67 13.57 -17.94 27.80
CA ALA A 67 14.11 -19.25 28.11
C ALA A 67 13.47 -20.41 27.27
N ILE A 68 13.24 -20.16 25.98
CA ILE A 68 12.66 -21.13 25.04
C ILE A 68 13.79 -21.70 24.17
N ASP A 69 13.80 -23.01 24.01
CA ASP A 69 14.78 -23.70 23.15
C ASP A 69 14.46 -23.45 21.67
N SER A 70 15.35 -22.73 20.99
CA SER A 70 15.21 -22.39 19.57
C SER A 70 15.44 -23.59 18.63
N THR A 71 16.04 -24.68 19.12
CA THR A 71 16.30 -25.89 18.33
C THR A 71 15.14 -26.89 18.39
N SER A 72 14.23 -26.72 19.35
CA SER A 72 13.03 -27.55 19.49
C SER A 72 12.08 -27.37 18.31
N HIS A 73 11.48 -28.46 17.84
CA HIS A 73 10.44 -28.43 16.80
C HIS A 73 9.26 -27.50 17.13
N GLU A 74 8.92 -27.35 18.40
CA GLU A 74 7.86 -26.45 18.89
C GLU A 74 8.37 -25.07 19.29
N GLY A 75 9.68 -24.83 19.26
CA GLY A 75 10.29 -23.60 19.76
C GLY A 75 9.73 -22.33 19.11
N LEU A 76 9.57 -22.37 17.78
CA LEU A 76 9.00 -21.26 17.01
C LEU A 76 7.52 -20.98 17.41
N PHE A 77 6.74 -22.02 17.57
CA PHE A 77 5.35 -21.88 17.98
C PHE A 77 5.27 -21.27 19.40
N ARG A 78 6.01 -21.80 20.34
CA ARG A 78 6.03 -21.34 21.75
C ARG A 78 6.50 -19.90 21.87
N VAL A 79 7.55 -19.48 21.19
CA VAL A 79 8.03 -18.10 21.26
C VAL A 79 7.02 -17.12 20.70
N ARG A 80 6.33 -17.48 19.60
CA ARG A 80 5.26 -16.66 19.03
C ARG A 80 4.07 -16.57 19.98
N GLU A 81 3.68 -17.66 20.63
CA GLU A 81 2.56 -17.71 21.58
C GLU A 81 2.85 -16.81 22.79
N VAL A 82 4.02 -16.98 23.42
CA VAL A 82 4.44 -16.14 24.56
C VAL A 82 4.50 -14.67 24.15
N PHE A 83 5.13 -14.35 23.02
CA PHE A 83 5.25 -12.98 22.56
C PHE A 83 3.87 -12.37 22.28
N ARG A 84 2.97 -13.10 21.59
CA ARG A 84 1.61 -12.61 21.30
C ARG A 84 0.76 -12.37 22.54
N SER A 85 1.00 -13.07 23.65
CA SER A 85 0.31 -12.80 24.90
C SER A 85 0.73 -11.48 25.56
N LEU A 86 1.92 -10.96 25.20
CA LEU A 86 2.51 -9.72 25.72
C LEU A 86 2.41 -8.55 24.71
N TYR A 87 2.01 -8.84 23.49
CA TYR A 87 1.92 -7.90 22.36
C TYR A 87 0.45 -7.65 22.01
N VAL A 88 -0.05 -6.47 22.34
CA VAL A 88 -1.45 -6.10 22.13
C VAL A 88 -1.54 -4.99 21.09
N ILE A 89 -2.44 -5.19 20.12
CA ILE A 89 -2.74 -4.22 19.06
C ILE A 89 -4.23 -3.93 19.13
N GLN A 90 -4.58 -2.66 19.17
CA GLN A 90 -5.98 -2.25 19.21
C GLN A 90 -6.20 -0.90 18.52
N LYS A 91 -7.41 -0.67 18.05
CA LYS A 91 -7.89 0.63 17.60
C LYS A 91 -8.28 1.44 18.84
N ASN A 92 -7.78 2.67 18.94
CA ASN A 92 -8.18 3.56 20.01
C ASN A 92 -9.41 4.42 19.61
N LYS A 93 -9.91 5.24 20.55
CA LYS A 93 -11.10 6.10 20.35
C LYS A 93 -10.91 7.19 19.28
N ASN A 94 -9.68 7.47 18.89
CA ASN A 94 -9.33 8.51 17.92
C ASN A 94 -8.95 7.91 16.57
N ASP A 95 -9.37 6.69 16.27
CA ASP A 95 -9.06 5.99 15.02
C ASP A 95 -7.55 5.83 14.74
N ALA A 96 -6.76 5.76 15.81
CA ALA A 96 -5.33 5.46 15.74
C ALA A 96 -5.07 3.99 16.13
N LEU A 97 -3.99 3.44 15.61
CA LEU A 97 -3.48 2.15 16.05
C LEU A 97 -2.68 2.36 17.33
N GLU A 98 -3.10 1.67 18.36
CA GLU A 98 -2.39 1.58 19.63
C GLU A 98 -1.73 0.20 19.74
N LEU A 99 -0.42 0.21 19.92
CA LEU A 99 0.40 -0.98 20.08
C LEU A 99 1.05 -0.94 21.44
N SER A 100 0.88 -1.99 22.22
CA SER A 100 1.49 -2.10 23.53
C SER A 100 2.24 -3.41 23.71
N ILE A 101 3.35 -3.32 24.43
CA ILE A 101 4.22 -4.44 24.80
C ILE A 101 4.33 -4.46 26.31
N GLU A 102 4.19 -5.64 26.88
CA GLU A 102 4.47 -5.89 28.29
C GLU A 102 5.72 -6.75 28.46
N ASP A 103 6.66 -6.31 29.26
CA ASP A 103 7.89 -7.05 29.58
C ASP A 103 8.35 -6.78 31.02
N LYS A 104 9.21 -7.63 31.54
CA LYS A 104 9.84 -7.47 32.85
C LYS A 104 10.94 -6.38 32.81
N ASP A 105 11.51 -6.14 31.63
CA ASP A 105 12.49 -5.09 31.38
C ASP A 105 11.80 -3.89 30.70
N PRO A 106 11.69 -2.73 31.38
CA PRO A 106 11.04 -1.56 30.82
C PRO A 106 11.75 -0.98 29.59
N ALA A 107 13.09 -1.09 29.50
CA ALA A 107 13.85 -0.63 28.36
C ALA A 107 13.59 -1.53 27.15
N LEU A 108 13.60 -2.84 27.35
CA LEU A 108 13.29 -3.80 26.29
C LEU A 108 11.86 -3.64 25.78
N ALA A 109 10.87 -3.42 26.67
CA ALA A 109 9.49 -3.17 26.27
C ALA A 109 9.37 -1.92 25.36
N ALA A 110 10.08 -0.84 25.70
CA ALA A 110 10.09 0.38 24.89
C ALA A 110 10.79 0.18 23.55
N ASP A 111 11.91 -0.51 23.52
CA ASP A 111 12.67 -0.80 22.30
C ASP A 111 11.88 -1.70 21.34
N ILE A 112 11.20 -2.73 21.86
CA ILE A 112 10.33 -3.60 21.05
C ILE A 112 9.16 -2.79 20.49
N ALA A 113 8.49 -1.95 21.28
CA ALA A 113 7.37 -1.14 20.82
C ALA A 113 7.77 -0.19 19.67
N ASN A 114 8.92 0.48 19.80
CA ASN A 114 9.47 1.36 18.77
C ASN A 114 9.85 0.57 17.51
N ALA A 115 10.56 -0.55 17.66
CA ALA A 115 10.96 -1.39 16.53
C ALA A 115 9.76 -2.00 15.81
N ALA A 116 8.70 -2.37 16.53
CA ALA A 116 7.45 -2.85 15.97
C ALA A 116 6.80 -1.76 15.09
N ARG A 117 6.63 -0.55 15.63
CA ARG A 117 6.10 0.60 14.89
C ARG A 117 6.87 0.85 13.60
N ASP A 118 8.20 0.91 13.69
CA ASP A 118 9.07 1.21 12.55
C ASP A 118 9.00 0.11 11.48
N LYS A 119 8.95 -1.16 11.89
CA LYS A 119 8.82 -2.30 10.98
C LYS A 119 7.44 -2.34 10.32
N ILE A 120 6.36 -2.08 11.06
CA ILE A 120 5.00 -1.99 10.53
C ILE A 120 4.92 -0.90 9.47
N ASN A 121 5.46 0.29 9.77
CA ASN A 121 5.50 1.40 8.83
C ASN A 121 6.29 1.05 7.55
N ALA A 122 7.44 0.42 7.69
CA ALA A 122 8.26 -0.01 6.55
C ALA A 122 7.53 -1.05 5.67
N LEU A 123 6.80 -1.99 6.27
CA LEU A 123 5.99 -2.97 5.53
C LEU A 123 4.82 -2.32 4.81
N ALA A 124 4.08 -1.45 5.49
CA ALA A 124 2.96 -0.71 4.91
C ALA A 124 3.43 0.12 3.69
N GLN A 125 4.53 0.87 3.84
CA GLN A 125 5.12 1.63 2.74
C GLN A 125 5.57 0.74 1.57
N ARG A 126 6.16 -0.43 1.84
CA ARG A 126 6.57 -1.39 0.81
C ARG A 126 5.36 -1.89 0.02
N MET A 127 4.25 -2.20 0.69
CA MET A 127 3.01 -2.64 0.05
C MET A 127 2.42 -1.55 -0.84
N VAL A 128 2.37 -0.30 -0.37
CA VAL A 128 1.90 0.85 -1.17
C VAL A 128 2.78 1.05 -2.41
N LYS A 129 4.10 1.09 -2.24
CA LYS A 129 5.04 1.23 -3.36
C LYS A 129 4.91 0.11 -4.40
N LYS A 130 4.73 -1.15 -3.94
CA LYS A 130 4.52 -2.28 -4.85
C LYS A 130 3.22 -2.13 -5.66
N THR A 131 2.13 -1.73 -5.01
CA THR A 131 0.85 -1.51 -5.67
C THR A 131 0.94 -0.37 -6.69
N GLN A 132 1.58 0.75 -6.33
CA GLN A 132 1.81 1.87 -7.23
C GLN A 132 2.69 1.48 -8.42
N GLY A 133 3.75 0.71 -8.20
CA GLY A 133 4.61 0.20 -9.27
C GLY A 133 3.85 -0.69 -10.27
N ASN A 134 2.98 -1.58 -9.79
CA ASN A 134 2.14 -2.40 -10.64
C ASN A 134 1.15 -1.57 -11.45
N LEU A 135 0.56 -0.54 -10.83
CA LEU A 135 -0.36 0.38 -11.50
C LEU A 135 0.33 1.18 -12.60
N LEU A 136 1.52 1.70 -12.35
CA LEU A 136 2.34 2.40 -13.34
C LEU A 136 2.68 1.49 -14.53
N ALA A 137 3.10 0.26 -14.27
CA ALA A 137 3.39 -0.72 -15.32
C ALA A 137 2.14 -0.99 -16.20
N SER A 138 0.96 -1.10 -15.59
CA SER A 138 -0.30 -1.26 -16.32
C SER A 138 -0.66 -0.03 -17.16
N PHE A 139 -0.41 1.18 -16.67
CA PHE A 139 -0.60 2.40 -17.46
C PHE A 139 0.35 2.47 -18.65
N ASP A 140 1.63 2.14 -18.47
CA ASP A 140 2.60 2.12 -19.54
C ASP A 140 2.20 1.13 -20.65
N GLU A 141 1.72 -0.05 -20.29
CA GLU A 141 1.22 -1.04 -21.23
C GLU A 141 -0.01 -0.53 -22.00
N ASN A 142 -0.97 0.07 -21.30
CA ASN A 142 -2.15 0.68 -21.90
C ASN A 142 -1.79 1.82 -22.87
N ILE A 143 -0.86 2.68 -22.50
CA ILE A 143 -0.36 3.78 -23.38
C ILE A 143 0.27 3.21 -24.64
N ARG A 144 1.14 2.19 -24.54
CA ARG A 144 1.75 1.54 -25.70
C ARG A 144 0.71 0.90 -26.62
N SER A 145 -0.28 0.22 -26.04
CA SER A 145 -1.38 -0.38 -26.78
C SER A 145 -2.19 0.68 -27.54
N LYS A 146 -2.52 1.79 -26.88
CA LYS A 146 -3.27 2.89 -27.51
C LYS A 146 -2.46 3.62 -28.60
N GLN A 147 -1.17 3.78 -28.38
CA GLN A 147 -0.29 4.34 -29.43
C GLN A 147 -0.22 3.44 -30.67
N ALA A 148 -0.15 2.12 -30.49
CA ALA A 148 -0.16 1.17 -31.59
C ALA A 148 -1.51 1.21 -32.35
N GLU A 149 -2.63 1.26 -31.64
CA GLU A 149 -3.98 1.38 -32.20
C GLU A 149 -4.12 2.70 -33.02
N LEU A 150 -3.68 3.82 -32.45
CA LEU A 150 -3.68 5.12 -33.13
C LEU A 150 -2.83 5.10 -34.41
N LYS A 151 -1.68 4.43 -34.40
CA LYS A 151 -0.85 4.26 -35.59
C LYS A 151 -1.59 3.50 -36.70
N ILE A 152 -2.22 2.38 -36.37
CA ILE A 152 -2.99 1.59 -37.34
C ILE A 152 -4.14 2.43 -37.92
N LEU A 153 -4.87 3.18 -37.10
CA LEU A 153 -5.94 4.05 -37.54
C LEU A 153 -5.42 5.18 -38.45
N ALA A 154 -4.31 5.81 -38.07
CA ALA A 154 -3.69 6.86 -38.88
C ALA A 154 -3.22 6.33 -40.26
N ASP A 155 -2.61 5.14 -40.29
CA ASP A 155 -2.18 4.52 -41.53
C ASP A 155 -3.38 4.13 -42.42
N SER A 156 -4.48 3.63 -41.80
CA SER A 156 -5.73 3.33 -42.50
C SER A 156 -6.37 4.58 -43.07
N LEU A 157 -6.38 5.68 -42.32
CA LEU A 157 -6.88 6.98 -42.79
C LEU A 157 -6.06 7.50 -43.95
N ARG A 158 -4.74 7.47 -43.88
CA ARG A 158 -3.85 7.87 -45.00
C ARG A 158 -4.10 7.03 -46.25
N TYR A 159 -4.27 5.72 -46.08
CA TYR A 159 -4.61 4.82 -47.17
C TYR A 159 -5.95 5.22 -47.88
N LEU A 160 -7.00 5.48 -47.10
CA LEU A 160 -8.29 5.90 -47.58
C LEU A 160 -8.20 7.27 -48.29
N GLN A 161 -7.50 8.24 -47.69
CA GLN A 161 -7.30 9.55 -48.30
C GLN A 161 -6.59 9.44 -49.68
N ALA A 162 -5.52 8.64 -49.75
CA ALA A 162 -4.81 8.44 -51.00
C ALA A 162 -5.67 7.71 -52.05
N ARG A 163 -6.47 6.73 -51.66
CA ARG A 163 -7.29 5.93 -52.59
C ARG A 163 -8.50 6.68 -53.15
N TYR A 164 -9.08 7.58 -52.36
CA TYR A 164 -10.29 8.31 -52.74
C TYR A 164 -10.07 9.80 -52.97
N ASN A 165 -8.80 10.26 -53.02
CA ASN A 165 -8.43 11.67 -53.19
C ASN A 165 -9.11 12.62 -52.19
N ILE A 166 -9.32 12.18 -50.96
CA ILE A 166 -9.95 12.96 -49.89
C ILE A 166 -8.84 13.75 -49.17
N TYR A 167 -8.72 15.03 -49.45
CA TYR A 167 -7.70 15.88 -48.85
C TYR A 167 -8.16 16.62 -47.57
N SER A 168 -9.48 16.79 -47.41
CA SER A 168 -10.06 17.40 -46.21
C SER A 168 -11.48 16.78 -45.95
N ILE A 169 -11.66 16.11 -44.85
CA ILE A 169 -12.92 15.46 -44.49
C ILE A 169 -13.98 16.50 -44.11
N GLY A 170 -13.62 17.63 -43.51
CA GLY A 170 -14.54 18.70 -43.14
C GLY A 170 -15.08 19.45 -44.35
N GLU A 171 -14.20 19.96 -45.19
CA GLU A 171 -14.59 20.78 -46.35
C GLU A 171 -15.30 19.98 -47.47
N GLN A 172 -14.90 18.74 -47.68
CA GLN A 172 -15.54 17.88 -48.68
C GLN A 172 -16.89 17.31 -48.22
N GLY A 173 -17.04 17.09 -46.91
CA GLY A 173 -18.32 16.71 -46.31
C GLY A 173 -19.39 17.81 -46.47
N ASP A 174 -18.98 19.05 -46.24
CA ASP A 174 -19.89 20.22 -46.41
C ASP A 174 -20.30 20.45 -47.86
N VAL A 175 -19.39 20.24 -48.84
CA VAL A 175 -19.68 20.34 -50.25
C VAL A 175 -20.69 19.27 -50.69
N LEU A 176 -20.47 18.00 -50.29
CA LEU A 176 -21.39 16.90 -50.61
C LEU A 176 -22.78 17.07 -49.96
N THR A 177 -22.84 17.63 -48.77
CA THR A 177 -24.12 17.89 -48.09
C THR A 177 -24.89 19.02 -48.74
N ASN A 178 -24.18 20.04 -49.30
CA ASN A 178 -24.81 21.15 -49.99
C ASN A 178 -25.20 20.81 -51.46
N GLU A 179 -24.59 19.78 -52.08
CA GLU A 179 -24.99 19.30 -53.43
C GLU A 179 -26.19 18.35 -53.39
N LEU A 180 -26.50 17.78 -52.22
CA LEU A 180 -27.63 16.85 -52.03
C LEU A 180 -28.86 17.52 -51.41
N ALA A 181 -28.84 18.80 -51.09
CA ALA A 181 -29.93 19.59 -50.57
C ALA A 181 -30.60 20.44 -51.69
#